data_cc1f5c37ee2f22b00055e9495be7f136
#
_entry.id   cc1f5c37ee2f22b00055e9495be7f136
#
_cell.length_a   1.000
_cell.length_b   1.000
_cell.length_c   1.000
_cell.angle_alpha   90.00
_cell.angle_beta   90.00
_cell.angle_gamma   90.00
#
_symmetry.space_group_name_H-M   'P 1'
#
loop_
_entity.id
_entity.type
_entity.pdbx_description
1 polymer ?
#
loop_
_entity_poly.entity_id
_entity_poly.type
_entity_poly.pdbx_seq_one_letter_code
_entity_poly.pdbx_strand_id
1 'polypeptide(L)'
;ASVMPMWLLMQPRDYMTTYMLLGMILGAVIGVLVARPSMQLNAFNGFALAAADGSKSYLFPTLFVTIACGAVSGFHSLVSSGTSSKTIRNEKDMLMVGYGAMVVESLLGIIALVVVGAVAVNGTKPDGTPFAIFSSGVAGFLEILGMPNHVATVFMTMCVSALALTSLDSVARIGRMSFQELFYEDTTDPSKMDLLHKVL
;
A
#
# COMPACT_ATOMS: atom_id res chain seq x y z
N ALA A 1 1.51 -18.25 -9.04
CA ALA A 1 0.50 -17.55 -8.25
C ALA A 1 -0.71 -17.12 -9.09
N SER A 2 -0.53 -16.48 -10.25
CA SER A 2 -1.65 -15.97 -11.08
C SER A 2 -2.59 -17.06 -11.64
N VAL A 3 -2.12 -18.29 -11.78
CA VAL A 3 -2.88 -19.44 -12.33
C VAL A 3 -3.66 -20.20 -11.26
N MET A 4 -3.23 -20.13 -9.99
CA MET A 4 -3.86 -20.88 -8.92
C MET A 4 -5.20 -20.26 -8.50
N PRO A 5 -6.17 -21.08 -8.02
CA PRO A 5 -7.44 -20.58 -7.51
C PRO A 5 -7.24 -19.59 -6.36
N MET A 6 -8.05 -18.54 -6.32
CA MET A 6 -7.96 -17.48 -5.30
C MET A 6 -8.10 -18.00 -3.87
N TRP A 7 -8.98 -18.98 -3.66
CA TRP A 7 -9.28 -19.53 -2.33
C TRP A 7 -8.13 -20.33 -1.71
N LEU A 8 -7.24 -20.88 -2.55
CA LEU A 8 -6.15 -21.73 -2.05
C LEU A 8 -4.93 -20.91 -1.56
N LEU A 9 -4.57 -19.86 -2.29
CA LEU A 9 -3.33 -19.12 -2.02
C LEU A 9 -3.58 -17.71 -1.48
N MET A 10 -4.51 -16.95 -2.11
CA MET A 10 -4.67 -15.54 -1.77
C MET A 10 -5.49 -15.33 -0.50
N GLN A 11 -6.61 -16.00 -0.34
CA GLN A 11 -7.46 -15.79 0.84
C GLN A 11 -6.75 -16.03 2.17
N PRO A 12 -6.07 -17.18 2.41
CA PRO A 12 -5.35 -17.40 3.67
C PRO A 12 -4.25 -16.36 3.91
N ARG A 13 -3.52 -16.02 2.86
CA ARG A 13 -2.45 -15.01 2.95
C ARG A 13 -3.01 -13.63 3.25
N ASP A 14 -4.08 -13.22 2.58
CA ASP A 14 -4.71 -11.91 2.76
C ASP A 14 -5.28 -11.75 4.18
N TYR A 15 -5.81 -12.81 4.78
CA TYR A 15 -6.18 -12.81 6.19
C TYR A 15 -4.98 -12.53 7.10
N MET A 16 -3.88 -13.25 6.91
CA MET A 16 -2.66 -13.02 7.69
C MET A 16 -2.14 -11.59 7.50
N THR A 17 -2.08 -11.11 6.27
CA THR A 17 -1.64 -9.76 5.96
C THR A 17 -2.55 -8.70 6.59
N THR A 18 -3.86 -8.93 6.65
CA THR A 18 -4.82 -8.03 7.30
C THR A 18 -4.53 -7.92 8.81
N TYR A 19 -4.28 -9.02 9.50
CA TYR A 19 -3.91 -8.98 10.91
C TYR A 19 -2.57 -8.26 11.14
N MET A 20 -1.58 -8.48 10.27
CA MET A 20 -0.31 -7.78 10.32
C MET A 20 -0.50 -6.27 10.09
N LEU A 21 -1.33 -5.88 9.12
CA LEU A 21 -1.66 -4.48 8.84
C LEU A 21 -2.34 -3.81 10.04
N LEU A 22 -3.36 -4.46 10.62
CA LEU A 22 -4.05 -3.94 11.81
C LEU A 22 -3.08 -3.81 12.99
N GLY A 23 -2.25 -4.81 13.24
CA GLY A 23 -1.21 -4.77 14.29
C GLY A 23 -0.22 -3.62 14.06
N MET A 24 0.21 -3.41 12.82
CA MET A 24 1.09 -2.30 12.44
C MET A 24 0.43 -0.94 12.68
N ILE A 25 -0.82 -0.76 12.24
CA ILE A 25 -1.55 0.51 12.43
C ILE A 25 -1.78 0.79 13.91
N LEU A 26 -2.25 -0.19 14.67
CA LEU A 26 -2.47 -0.04 16.10
C LEU A 26 -1.16 0.26 16.85
N GLY A 27 -0.10 -0.48 16.54
CA GLY A 27 1.23 -0.25 17.12
C GLY A 27 1.76 1.15 16.79
N ALA A 28 1.59 1.60 15.55
CA ALA A 28 2.01 2.93 15.12
C ALA A 28 1.18 4.04 15.79
N VAL A 29 -0.16 3.89 15.88
CA VAL A 29 -1.03 4.87 16.56
C VAL A 29 -0.66 4.98 18.04
N ILE A 30 -0.57 3.86 18.74
CA ILE A 30 -0.21 3.84 20.16
C ILE A 30 1.21 4.41 20.35
N GLY A 31 2.15 4.02 19.48
CA GLY A 31 3.51 4.52 19.50
C GLY A 31 3.60 6.04 19.35
N VAL A 32 2.86 6.62 18.40
CA VAL A 32 2.79 8.07 18.18
C VAL A 32 2.16 8.78 19.38
N LEU A 33 1.09 8.23 19.97
CA LEU A 33 0.41 8.82 21.13
C LEU A 33 1.29 8.82 22.38
N VAL A 34 2.07 7.76 22.58
CA VAL A 34 2.98 7.63 23.75
C VAL A 34 4.25 8.45 23.54
N ALA A 35 4.87 8.34 22.37
CA ALA A 35 6.12 9.03 22.06
C ALA A 35 5.96 10.56 21.94
N ARG A 36 4.77 11.04 21.55
CA ARG A 36 4.48 12.47 21.30
C ARG A 36 5.60 13.16 20.51
N PRO A 37 5.97 12.64 19.33
CA PRO A 37 7.11 13.14 18.60
C PRO A 37 6.90 14.60 18.18
N SER A 38 7.95 15.39 18.27
CA SER A 38 7.96 16.74 17.71
C SER A 38 8.20 16.67 16.21
N MET A 39 7.43 17.41 15.44
CA MET A 39 7.61 17.52 14.00
C MET A 39 8.88 18.29 13.69
N GLN A 40 9.83 17.66 13.02
CA GLN A 40 11.13 18.27 12.64
C GLN A 40 11.10 18.83 11.21
N LEU A 41 10.05 18.57 10.44
CA LEU A 41 9.88 19.12 9.09
C LEU A 41 9.34 20.54 9.16
N ASN A 42 9.86 21.42 8.30
CA ASN A 42 9.30 22.75 8.12
C ASN A 42 7.90 22.64 7.48
N ALA A 43 6.97 23.45 7.92
CA ALA A 43 5.60 23.48 7.39
C ALA A 43 5.55 23.83 5.90
N PHE A 44 6.50 24.62 5.43
CA PHE A 44 6.61 25.02 4.03
C PHE A 44 8.09 25.27 3.65
N ASN A 45 8.56 24.59 2.61
CA ASN A 45 9.94 24.70 2.10
C ASN A 45 10.04 25.44 0.76
N GLY A 46 8.95 26.06 0.30
CA GLY A 46 8.91 26.76 -0.97
C GLY A 46 8.18 25.98 -2.09
N PHE A 47 8.11 26.61 -3.26
CA PHE A 47 7.42 26.03 -4.44
C PHE A 47 8.30 25.07 -5.25
N ALA A 48 9.58 25.03 -4.97
CA ALA A 48 10.55 24.15 -5.63
C ALA A 48 11.49 23.55 -4.59
N LEU A 49 11.68 22.24 -4.63
CA LEU A 49 12.67 21.51 -3.85
C LEU A 49 13.82 21.11 -4.77
N ALA A 50 15.03 21.42 -4.38
CA ALA A 50 16.23 20.89 -5.03
C ALA A 50 16.48 19.48 -4.48
N ALA A 51 16.52 18.48 -5.36
CA ALA A 51 16.97 17.14 -5.00
C ALA A 51 18.48 17.08 -4.92
N ALA A 52 19.01 16.08 -4.22
CA ALA A 52 20.47 15.91 -4.04
C ALA A 52 21.23 15.69 -5.38
N ASP A 53 20.53 15.27 -6.42
CA ASP A 53 21.05 15.10 -7.79
C ASP A 53 21.04 16.38 -8.64
N GLY A 54 20.68 17.52 -8.04
CA GLY A 54 20.61 18.82 -8.74
C GLY A 54 19.30 19.02 -9.52
N SER A 55 18.41 18.05 -9.58
CA SER A 55 17.09 18.20 -10.18
C SER A 55 16.18 19.06 -9.31
N LYS A 56 15.34 19.89 -9.94
CA LYS A 56 14.32 20.69 -9.24
C LYS A 56 12.96 20.02 -9.36
N SER A 57 12.43 19.61 -8.25
CA SER A 57 11.04 19.13 -8.16
C SER A 57 10.13 20.28 -7.78
N TYR A 58 9.20 20.63 -8.65
CA TYR A 58 8.25 21.71 -8.41
C TYR A 58 7.00 21.16 -7.69
N LEU A 59 6.45 21.96 -6.78
CA LEU A 59 5.22 21.64 -6.08
C LEU A 59 4.08 21.36 -7.06
N PHE A 60 3.94 22.16 -8.08
CA PHE A 60 3.02 21.92 -9.21
C PHE A 60 3.83 21.61 -10.47
N PRO A 61 3.53 20.53 -11.23
CA PRO A 61 2.43 19.57 -11.04
C PRO A 61 2.79 18.36 -10.15
N THR A 62 4.04 18.16 -9.73
CA THR A 62 4.54 16.90 -9.15
C THR A 62 3.77 16.47 -7.89
N LEU A 63 3.57 17.39 -6.94
CA LEU A 63 2.83 17.06 -5.71
C LEU A 63 1.39 16.67 -6.02
N PHE A 64 0.72 17.43 -6.90
CA PHE A 64 -0.68 17.16 -7.27
C PHE A 64 -0.84 15.82 -7.98
N VAL A 65 0.10 15.45 -8.87
CA VAL A 65 0.09 14.14 -9.52
C VAL A 65 0.29 13.02 -8.51
N THR A 66 1.18 13.20 -7.53
CA THR A 66 1.44 12.22 -6.48
C THR A 66 0.23 12.04 -5.56
N ILE A 67 -0.43 13.13 -5.16
CA ILE A 67 -1.66 13.08 -4.35
C ILE A 67 -2.81 12.46 -5.16
N ALA A 68 -2.96 12.83 -6.43
CA ALA A 68 -3.98 12.27 -7.30
C ALA A 68 -3.81 10.76 -7.50
N CYS A 69 -2.57 10.25 -7.51
CA CYS A 69 -2.31 8.81 -7.55
C CYS A 69 -2.92 8.08 -6.35
N GLY A 70 -2.86 8.65 -5.15
CA GLY A 70 -3.50 8.08 -3.95
C GLY A 70 -5.03 8.18 -3.97
N ALA A 71 -5.57 9.29 -4.47
CA ALA A 71 -7.01 9.56 -4.42
C ALA A 71 -7.78 8.92 -5.58
N VAL A 72 -7.21 8.89 -6.79
CA VAL A 72 -7.86 8.48 -8.05
C VAL A 72 -6.97 7.47 -8.79
N SER A 73 -6.34 6.58 -8.08
CA SER A 73 -5.44 5.58 -8.67
C SER A 73 -6.19 4.68 -9.66
N GLY A 74 -5.67 4.56 -10.86
CA GLY A 74 -6.16 3.59 -11.84
C GLY A 74 -6.09 2.15 -11.34
N PHE A 75 -5.16 1.86 -10.44
CA PHE A 75 -5.06 0.55 -9.80
C PHE A 75 -6.25 0.26 -8.89
N HIS A 76 -6.75 1.23 -8.12
CA HIS A 76 -7.96 1.05 -7.30
C HIS A 76 -9.17 0.71 -8.17
N SER A 77 -9.35 1.36 -9.32
CA SER A 77 -10.46 1.05 -10.23
C SER A 77 -10.34 -0.35 -10.84
N LEU A 78 -9.12 -0.77 -11.20
CA LEU A 78 -8.84 -2.10 -11.74
C LEU A 78 -9.08 -3.21 -10.69
N VAL A 79 -8.66 -3.01 -9.45
CA VAL A 79 -8.91 -3.95 -8.35
C VAL A 79 -10.40 -4.02 -8.02
N SER A 80 -11.08 -2.87 -8.01
CA SER A 80 -12.52 -2.79 -7.77
C SER A 80 -13.31 -3.59 -8.78
N SER A 81 -13.07 -3.41 -10.08
CA SER A 81 -13.79 -4.09 -11.15
C SER A 81 -13.33 -5.55 -11.35
N GLY A 82 -12.02 -5.80 -11.23
CA GLY A 82 -11.42 -7.11 -11.56
C GLY A 82 -11.47 -8.13 -10.43
N THR A 83 -11.38 -7.71 -9.18
CA THR A 83 -11.24 -8.60 -8.02
C THR A 83 -12.32 -8.39 -6.97
N SER A 84 -12.48 -7.17 -6.45
CA SER A 84 -13.37 -6.91 -5.31
C SER A 84 -14.83 -7.15 -5.66
N SER A 85 -15.28 -6.72 -6.83
CA SER A 85 -16.67 -6.94 -7.29
C SER A 85 -17.04 -8.42 -7.41
N LYS A 86 -16.07 -9.29 -7.67
CA LYS A 86 -16.27 -10.75 -7.80
C LYS A 86 -16.23 -11.49 -6.47
N THR A 87 -15.72 -10.87 -5.41
CA THR A 87 -15.54 -11.48 -4.09
C THR A 87 -16.58 -11.01 -3.06
N ILE A 88 -17.21 -9.87 -3.29
CA ILE A 88 -18.26 -9.35 -2.40
C ILE A 88 -19.51 -10.22 -2.49
N ARG A 89 -20.00 -10.64 -1.33
CA ARG A 89 -21.12 -11.57 -1.19
C ARG A 89 -22.47 -10.85 -1.16
N ASN A 90 -22.53 -9.69 -0.52
CA ASN A 90 -23.73 -8.89 -0.37
C ASN A 90 -23.47 -7.44 -0.79
N GLU A 91 -24.45 -6.80 -1.41
CA GLU A 91 -24.37 -5.39 -1.78
C GLU A 91 -24.18 -4.46 -0.56
N LYS A 92 -24.71 -4.85 0.61
CA LYS A 92 -24.56 -4.09 1.86
C LYS A 92 -23.11 -3.99 2.32
N ASP A 93 -22.28 -4.95 1.98
CA ASP A 93 -20.86 -4.98 2.36
C ASP A 93 -20.01 -4.05 1.49
N MET A 94 -20.54 -3.59 0.35
CA MET A 94 -19.83 -2.69 -0.56
C MET A 94 -19.40 -1.38 0.11
N LEU A 95 -20.25 -0.81 0.96
CA LEU A 95 -19.93 0.41 1.69
C LEU A 95 -18.75 0.21 2.65
N MET A 96 -18.78 -0.91 3.38
CA MET A 96 -17.72 -1.25 4.33
C MET A 96 -16.40 -1.55 3.61
N VAL A 97 -16.45 -2.31 2.53
CA VAL A 97 -15.26 -2.70 1.76
C VAL A 97 -14.66 -1.50 1.01
N GLY A 98 -15.48 -0.68 0.35
CA GLY A 98 -15.01 0.48 -0.40
C GLY A 98 -14.64 1.64 0.53
N TYR A 99 -15.62 2.25 1.16
CA TYR A 99 -15.41 3.45 1.97
C TYR A 99 -14.63 3.15 3.26
N GLY A 100 -14.93 2.03 3.94
CA GLY A 100 -14.20 1.64 5.16
C GLY A 100 -12.71 1.42 4.92
N ALA A 101 -12.35 0.78 3.82
CA ALA A 101 -10.93 0.60 3.45
C ALA A 101 -10.24 1.94 3.16
N MET A 102 -10.90 2.88 2.48
CA MET A 102 -10.35 4.22 2.21
C MET A 102 -10.10 5.02 3.49
N VAL A 103 -10.96 4.89 4.50
CA VAL A 103 -10.75 5.54 5.82
C VAL A 103 -9.52 4.97 6.51
N VAL A 104 -9.32 3.66 6.49
CA VAL A 104 -8.12 3.00 7.05
C VAL A 104 -6.86 3.42 6.30
N GLU A 105 -6.91 3.51 4.98
CA GLU A 105 -5.81 4.00 4.16
C GLU A 105 -5.45 5.46 4.48
N SER A 106 -6.46 6.31 4.65
CA SER A 106 -6.25 7.71 5.04
C SER A 106 -5.58 7.83 6.42
N LEU A 107 -5.98 6.99 7.38
CA LEU A 107 -5.33 6.91 8.70
C LEU A 107 -3.86 6.51 8.56
N LEU A 108 -3.57 5.51 7.74
CA LEU A 108 -2.18 5.09 7.48
C LEU A 108 -1.37 6.22 6.83
N GLY A 109 -1.95 6.99 5.92
CA GLY A 109 -1.32 8.16 5.31
C GLY A 109 -0.96 9.24 6.35
N ILE A 110 -1.85 9.53 7.29
CA ILE A 110 -1.59 10.47 8.40
C ILE A 110 -0.45 9.94 9.28
N ILE A 111 -0.48 8.68 9.65
CA ILE A 111 0.59 8.05 10.44
C ILE A 111 1.93 8.15 9.71
N ALA A 112 1.96 7.85 8.42
CA ALA A 112 3.18 7.95 7.61
C ALA A 112 3.75 9.38 7.60
N LEU A 113 2.88 10.39 7.47
CA LEU A 113 3.29 11.80 7.54
C LEU A 113 3.90 12.16 8.90
N VAL A 114 3.28 11.73 9.99
CA VAL A 114 3.77 11.97 11.36
C VAL A 114 5.10 11.25 11.57
N VAL A 115 5.22 10.01 11.14
CA VAL A 115 6.46 9.21 11.24
C VAL A 115 7.61 9.90 10.50
N VAL A 116 7.40 10.27 9.24
CA VAL A 116 8.43 10.96 8.44
C VAL A 116 8.79 12.30 9.06
N GLY A 117 7.80 13.05 9.55
CA GLY A 117 8.00 14.32 10.25
C GLY A 117 8.80 14.21 11.55
N ALA A 118 8.64 13.09 12.26
CA ALA A 118 9.35 12.82 13.50
C ALA A 118 10.80 12.37 13.29
N VAL A 119 11.04 11.58 12.23
CA VAL A 119 12.39 11.04 11.90
C VAL A 119 13.23 12.01 11.08
N ALA A 120 12.64 13.09 10.58
CA ALA A 120 13.34 14.11 9.82
C ALA A 120 14.46 14.74 10.64
N VAL A 121 15.58 15.08 9.99
CA VAL A 121 16.73 15.73 10.59
C VAL A 121 16.95 17.08 9.92
N ASN A 122 17.04 18.15 10.72
CA ASN A 122 17.30 19.53 10.23
C ASN A 122 16.34 19.99 9.11
N GLY A 123 15.07 19.61 9.17
CA GLY A 123 14.05 20.00 8.19
C GLY A 123 14.11 19.24 6.86
N THR A 124 14.97 18.24 6.74
CA THR A 124 15.09 17.39 5.54
C THR A 124 14.64 15.96 5.83
N LYS A 125 14.11 15.30 4.81
CA LYS A 125 13.75 13.87 4.92
C LYS A 125 15.01 13.03 5.13
N PRO A 126 14.95 11.93 5.89
CA PRO A 126 16.05 10.98 6.01
C PRO A 126 16.38 10.36 4.65
N ASP A 127 17.64 9.97 4.47
CA ASP A 127 18.08 9.22 3.31
C ASP A 127 17.54 7.79 3.36
N GLY A 128 17.05 7.31 2.22
CA GLY A 128 16.54 5.96 2.10
C GLY A 128 15.24 5.86 1.30
N THR A 129 14.79 4.63 1.09
CA THR A 129 13.50 4.37 0.45
C THR A 129 12.34 4.73 1.40
N PRO A 130 11.19 5.19 0.89
CA PRO A 130 10.02 5.52 1.74
C PRO A 130 9.62 4.38 2.68
N PHE A 131 9.73 3.14 2.22
CA PHE A 131 9.43 1.95 3.03
C PHE A 131 10.41 1.75 4.18
N ALA A 132 11.71 1.97 3.95
CA ALA A 132 12.74 1.85 4.98
C ALA A 132 12.58 2.96 6.05
N ILE A 133 12.32 4.20 5.63
CA ILE A 133 12.09 5.33 6.53
C ILE A 133 10.85 5.06 7.41
N PHE A 134 9.76 4.60 6.81
CA PHE A 134 8.54 4.27 7.55
C PHE A 134 8.77 3.14 8.55
N SER A 135 9.40 2.03 8.11
CA SER A 135 9.66 0.87 8.98
C SER A 135 10.57 1.24 10.15
N SER A 136 11.64 1.97 9.91
CA SER A 136 12.57 2.39 10.98
C SER A 136 11.93 3.39 11.94
N GLY A 137 11.12 4.31 11.43
CA GLY A 137 10.43 5.29 12.26
C GLY A 137 9.39 4.65 13.18
N VAL A 138 8.54 3.77 12.66
CA VAL A 138 7.58 3.04 13.50
C VAL A 138 8.29 2.08 14.44
N ALA A 139 9.39 1.44 14.03
CA ALA A 139 10.18 0.60 14.92
C ALA A 139 10.73 1.38 16.11
N GLY A 140 11.18 2.63 15.91
CA GLY A 140 11.59 3.53 17.00
C GLY A 140 10.45 3.84 17.99
N PHE A 141 9.22 4.00 17.52
CA PHE A 141 8.07 4.18 18.42
C PHE A 141 7.70 2.89 19.17
N LEU A 142 7.83 1.72 18.54
CA LEU A 142 7.62 0.44 19.20
C LEU A 142 8.70 0.15 20.26
N GLU A 143 9.91 0.65 20.06
CA GLU A 143 10.99 0.57 21.05
C GLU A 143 10.62 1.34 22.34
N ILE A 144 10.01 2.50 22.22
CA ILE A 144 9.50 3.27 23.36
C ILE A 144 8.42 2.50 24.14
N LEU A 145 7.66 1.65 23.43
CA LEU A 145 6.67 0.75 24.03
C LEU A 145 7.29 -0.49 24.72
N GLY A 146 8.64 -0.64 24.69
CA GLY A 146 9.36 -1.71 25.34
C GLY A 146 9.72 -2.90 24.43
N MET A 147 9.52 -2.80 23.12
CA MET A 147 9.93 -3.83 22.18
C MET A 147 11.42 -3.65 21.82
N PRO A 148 12.25 -4.72 21.80
CA PRO A 148 13.63 -4.60 21.34
C PRO A 148 13.70 -4.08 19.90
N ASN A 149 14.57 -3.10 19.63
CA ASN A 149 14.67 -2.41 18.33
C ASN A 149 14.80 -3.39 17.16
N HIS A 150 15.66 -4.41 17.30
CA HIS A 150 15.84 -5.43 16.27
C HIS A 150 14.53 -6.16 15.92
N VAL A 151 13.76 -6.56 16.94
CA VAL A 151 12.47 -7.26 16.74
C VAL A 151 11.44 -6.33 16.10
N ALA A 152 11.36 -5.09 16.55
CA ALA A 152 10.46 -4.08 15.99
C ALA A 152 10.78 -3.80 14.53
N THR A 153 12.05 -3.63 14.18
CA THR A 153 12.48 -3.38 12.80
C THR A 153 12.19 -4.56 11.89
N VAL A 154 12.50 -5.79 12.32
CA VAL A 154 12.21 -7.00 11.55
C VAL A 154 10.71 -7.16 11.35
N PHE A 155 9.91 -6.99 12.40
CA PHE A 155 8.44 -7.06 12.32
C PHE A 155 7.88 -6.05 11.32
N MET A 156 8.30 -4.78 11.40
CA MET A 156 7.85 -3.73 10.51
C MET A 156 8.26 -3.97 9.06
N THR A 157 9.48 -4.41 8.82
CA THR A 157 9.97 -4.76 7.49
C THR A 157 9.18 -5.92 6.89
N MET A 158 8.86 -6.93 7.67
CA MET A 158 8.01 -8.05 7.25
C MET A 158 6.60 -7.59 6.90
N CYS A 159 5.98 -6.73 7.72
CA CYS A 159 4.65 -6.18 7.45
C CYS A 159 4.61 -5.41 6.13
N VAL A 160 5.56 -4.51 5.92
CA VAL A 160 5.63 -3.69 4.70
C VAL A 160 5.91 -4.57 3.46
N SER A 161 6.78 -5.56 3.59
CA SER A 161 7.08 -6.51 2.51
C SER A 161 5.86 -7.38 2.15
N ALA A 162 5.10 -7.82 3.15
CA ALA A 162 3.87 -8.59 2.95
C ALA A 162 2.81 -7.77 2.19
N LEU A 163 2.64 -6.48 2.54
CA LEU A 163 1.74 -5.56 1.83
C LEU A 163 2.16 -5.36 0.37
N ALA A 164 3.46 -5.16 0.13
CA ALA A 164 4.00 -5.03 -1.22
C ALA A 164 3.76 -6.30 -2.06
N LEU A 165 3.95 -7.48 -1.46
CA LEU A 165 3.72 -8.76 -2.13
C LEU A 165 2.25 -8.97 -2.49
N THR A 166 1.32 -8.57 -1.62
CA THR A 166 -0.12 -8.64 -1.89
C THR A 166 -0.52 -7.77 -3.08
N SER A 167 0.03 -6.57 -3.18
CA SER A 167 -0.18 -5.68 -4.32
C SER A 167 0.37 -6.27 -5.61
N LEU A 168 1.57 -6.85 -5.57
CA LEU A 168 2.20 -7.49 -6.72
C LEU A 168 1.36 -8.64 -7.30
N ASP A 169 0.79 -9.48 -6.44
CA ASP A 169 -0.07 -10.58 -6.87
C ASP A 169 -1.37 -10.09 -7.53
N SER A 170 -1.95 -9.01 -7.01
CA SER A 170 -3.13 -8.39 -7.61
C SER A 170 -2.82 -7.84 -9.00
N VAL A 171 -1.68 -7.15 -9.16
CA VAL A 171 -1.20 -6.67 -10.47
C VAL A 171 -0.99 -7.83 -11.45
N ALA A 172 -0.34 -8.91 -11.01
CA ALA A 172 -0.10 -10.08 -11.87
C ALA A 172 -1.40 -10.71 -12.38
N ARG A 173 -2.45 -10.76 -11.55
CA ARG A 173 -3.77 -11.27 -11.97
C ARG A 173 -4.47 -10.36 -12.97
N ILE A 174 -4.48 -9.06 -12.70
CA ILE A 174 -5.07 -8.07 -13.59
C ILE A 174 -4.33 -8.08 -14.94
N GLY A 175 -2.99 -8.10 -14.91
CA GLY A 175 -2.17 -8.19 -16.11
C GLY A 175 -2.47 -9.44 -16.93
N ARG A 176 -2.66 -10.59 -16.26
CA ARG A 176 -3.09 -11.82 -16.94
C ARG A 176 -4.47 -11.68 -17.58
N MET A 177 -5.45 -11.12 -16.86
CA MET A 177 -6.80 -10.92 -17.40
C MET A 177 -6.76 -10.01 -18.64
N SER A 178 -6.08 -8.87 -18.57
CA SER A 178 -5.94 -7.95 -19.70
C SER A 178 -5.22 -8.61 -20.88
N PHE A 179 -4.22 -9.43 -20.60
CA PHE A 179 -3.52 -10.17 -21.66
C PHE A 179 -4.42 -11.24 -22.33
N GLN A 180 -5.22 -11.93 -21.54
CA GLN A 180 -6.20 -12.89 -22.09
C GLN A 180 -7.25 -12.19 -22.95
N GLU A 181 -7.73 -11.00 -22.54
CA GLU A 181 -8.72 -10.22 -23.29
C GLU A 181 -8.22 -9.80 -24.68
N LEU A 182 -6.90 -9.58 -24.86
CA LEU A 182 -6.33 -9.26 -26.15
C LEU A 182 -6.47 -10.40 -27.20
N PHE A 183 -6.58 -11.63 -26.73
CA PHE A 183 -6.72 -12.82 -27.57
C PHE A 183 -8.14 -13.40 -27.58
N TYR A 184 -9.08 -12.70 -26.92
CA TYR A 184 -10.47 -13.12 -26.87
C TYR A 184 -11.19 -12.66 -28.13
N GLU A 185 -11.60 -13.59 -28.98
CA GLU A 185 -12.52 -13.31 -30.06
C GLU A 185 -13.96 -13.39 -29.52
N ASP A 186 -14.78 -12.40 -29.85
CA ASP A 186 -16.16 -12.18 -29.35
C ASP A 186 -17.12 -13.35 -29.66
N THR A 187 -16.68 -14.31 -30.46
CA THR A 187 -17.44 -15.48 -30.92
C THR A 187 -17.10 -16.80 -30.21
N THR A 188 -16.16 -16.78 -29.27
CA THR A 188 -15.67 -18.03 -28.66
C THR A 188 -16.49 -18.39 -27.43
N ASP A 189 -17.22 -19.49 -27.51
CA ASP A 189 -17.98 -20.06 -26.39
C ASP A 189 -17.02 -20.43 -25.24
N PRO A 190 -17.21 -19.93 -24.01
CA PRO A 190 -16.31 -20.18 -22.87
C PRO A 190 -16.09 -21.67 -22.55
N SER A 191 -17.01 -22.52 -22.98
CA SER A 191 -16.95 -23.98 -22.79
C SER A 191 -16.00 -24.70 -23.75
N LYS A 192 -15.59 -24.03 -24.83
CA LYS A 192 -14.72 -24.59 -25.91
C LYS A 192 -13.33 -24.00 -25.91
N MET A 193 -12.90 -23.37 -24.83
CA MET A 193 -11.55 -22.81 -24.72
C MET A 193 -10.49 -23.89 -24.88
N ASP A 194 -9.66 -23.73 -25.90
CA ASP A 194 -8.51 -24.61 -26.16
C ASP A 194 -7.51 -24.52 -24.99
N LEU A 195 -6.68 -25.55 -24.86
CA LEU A 195 -5.69 -25.67 -23.78
C LEU A 195 -4.79 -24.42 -23.68
N LEU A 196 -4.50 -23.82 -24.83
CA LEU A 196 -3.69 -22.58 -24.92
C LEU A 196 -4.35 -21.41 -24.20
N HIS A 197 -5.66 -21.24 -24.31
CA HIS A 197 -6.44 -20.20 -23.62
C HIS A 197 -6.58 -20.45 -22.12
N LYS A 198 -6.43 -21.70 -21.68
CA LYS A 198 -6.45 -22.06 -20.24
C LYS A 198 -5.11 -21.85 -19.55
N VAL A 199 -4.03 -21.85 -20.32
CA VAL A 199 -2.65 -21.71 -19.81
C VAL A 199 -2.18 -20.24 -19.87
N LEU A 200 -2.62 -19.48 -20.87
CA LEU A 200 -2.41 -18.02 -20.92
C LEU A 200 -3.30 -17.31 -19.91
#